data_a2caa896b0a67235efe67cc9363ce6c3
#
_entry.id   a2caa896b0a67235efe67cc9363ce6c3
#
_cell.length_a   1.000
_cell.length_b   1.000
_cell.length_c   1.000
_cell.angle_alpha   90.00
_cell.angle_beta   90.00
_cell.angle_gamma   90.00
#
_symmetry.space_group_name_H-M   'P 1'
#
loop_
_entity.id
_entity.type
_entity.pdbx_description
1 polymer ?
#
loop_
_entity_poly.entity_id
_entity_poly.type
_entity_poly.pdbx_seq_one_letter_code
_entity_poly.pdbx_strand_id
1 'polypeptide(L)' 'MIHPLTYVHPDAKIAPNVRIDPFTTVHKNVEIGEGTWIGSNVTIMEGARIGKNCQIFPSSVISAI' A
#
# COMPACT_ATOMS: atom_id res chain seq x y z
N MET A 1 7.46 0.95 7.99
CA MET A 1 6.72 0.15 8.99
C MET A 1 5.26 0.05 8.60
N ILE A 2 4.71 -1.14 8.70
CA ILE A 2 3.29 -1.38 8.42
C ILE A 2 2.54 -1.34 9.75
N HIS A 3 1.60 -0.41 9.87
CA HIS A 3 0.85 -0.26 11.12
C HIS A 3 -0.01 -1.51 11.37
N PRO A 4 -0.12 -1.98 12.63
CA PRO A 4 -0.88 -3.21 12.92
C PRO A 4 -2.35 -3.17 12.51
N LEU A 5 -2.96 -2.00 12.41
CA LEU A 5 -4.36 -1.85 11.99
C LEU A 5 -4.50 -1.72 10.48
N THR A 6 -3.51 -2.14 9.72
CA THR A 6 -3.53 -2.17 8.28
C THR A 6 -3.76 -3.61 7.82
N TYR A 7 -4.65 -3.81 6.85
CA TYR A 7 -4.80 -5.13 6.24
C TYR A 7 -3.92 -5.22 5.00
N VAL A 8 -3.06 -6.22 4.96
CA VAL A 8 -2.24 -6.51 3.78
C VAL A 8 -2.49 -7.97 3.37
N HIS A 9 -2.97 -8.16 2.15
CA HIS A 9 -3.21 -9.51 1.65
C HIS A 9 -1.89 -10.29 1.59
N PRO A 10 -1.88 -11.59 1.93
CA PRO A 10 -0.64 -12.37 1.92
C PRO A 10 0.07 -12.41 0.57
N ASP A 11 -0.66 -12.27 -0.51
CA ASP A 11 -0.08 -12.28 -1.87
C ASP A 11 0.38 -10.90 -2.34
N ALA A 12 0.33 -9.89 -1.50
CA ALA A 12 0.90 -8.59 -1.82
C ALA A 12 2.40 -8.61 -1.58
N LYS A 13 3.14 -7.90 -2.43
CA LYS A 13 4.60 -7.80 -2.31
C LYS A 13 4.97 -6.39 -1.86
N ILE A 14 5.42 -6.28 -0.63
CA ILE A 14 5.79 -5.01 -0.03
C ILE A 14 7.31 -4.97 0.12
N ALA A 15 7.95 -4.01 -0.54
CA ALA A 15 9.39 -3.86 -0.48
C ALA A 15 9.83 -3.36 0.90
N PRO A 16 11.14 -3.44 1.24
CA PRO A 16 11.65 -2.86 2.48
C PRO A 16 11.40 -1.37 2.59
N ASN A 17 11.34 -0.87 3.82
CA ASN A 17 11.21 0.55 4.11
C ASN A 17 9.94 1.19 3.58
N VAL A 18 8.89 0.40 3.37
CA VAL A 18 7.56 0.91 3.08
C VAL A 18 6.86 1.24 4.39
N ARG A 19 6.24 2.41 4.44
CA ARG A 19 5.43 2.82 5.59
C ARG A 19 3.97 2.84 5.18
N ILE A 20 3.13 2.13 5.94
CA ILE A 20 1.68 2.12 5.70
C ILE A 20 0.98 2.52 7.00
N ASP A 21 0.22 3.59 6.95
CA ASP A 21 -0.51 4.10 8.10
C ASP A 21 -1.81 3.32 8.33
N PRO A 22 -2.47 3.47 9.50
CA PRO A 22 -3.58 2.60 9.89
C PRO A 22 -4.79 2.72 8.97
N PHE A 23 -5.61 1.66 8.96
CA PHE A 23 -6.87 1.57 8.23
C PHE A 23 -6.73 1.56 6.72
N THR A 24 -5.55 1.24 6.22
CA THR A 24 -5.30 1.05 4.80
C THR A 24 -5.51 -0.42 4.46
N THR A 25 -6.07 -0.67 3.28
CA THR A 25 -6.30 -2.03 2.78
C THR A 25 -5.47 -2.26 1.53
N VAL A 26 -4.66 -3.31 1.54
CA VAL A 26 -3.84 -3.70 0.39
C VAL A 26 -4.33 -5.06 -0.10
N HIS A 27 -4.85 -5.09 -1.32
CA HIS A 27 -5.43 -6.31 -1.89
C HIS A 27 -4.36 -7.22 -2.49
N LYS A 28 -4.79 -8.37 -3.00
CA LYS A 28 -3.85 -9.37 -3.52
C LYS A 28 -3.15 -8.86 -4.79
N ASN A 29 -1.97 -9.39 -5.05
CA ASN A 29 -1.17 -9.08 -6.25
C ASN A 29 -0.79 -7.61 -6.36
N VAL A 30 -0.81 -6.86 -5.26
CA VAL A 30 -0.32 -5.50 -5.21
C VAL A 30 1.20 -5.54 -5.01
N GLU A 31 1.92 -4.65 -5.68
CA GLU A 31 3.36 -4.48 -5.49
C GLU A 31 3.64 -3.04 -5.09
N ILE A 32 4.38 -2.87 -4.00
CA ILE A 32 4.75 -1.54 -3.50
C ILE A 32 6.27 -1.46 -3.43
N GLY A 33 6.83 -0.47 -4.11
CA GLY A 33 8.27 -0.27 -4.18
C GLY A 33 8.85 0.33 -2.92
N GLU A 34 10.18 0.18 -2.78
CA GLU A 34 10.93 0.59 -1.60
C GLU A 34 10.76 2.08 -1.27
N GLY A 35 10.69 2.39 0.00
CA GLY A 35 10.65 3.78 0.48
C GLY A 35 9.33 4.49 0.31
N THR A 36 8.30 3.81 -0.19
CA THR A 36 6.99 4.41 -0.41
C THR A 36 6.25 4.59 0.91
N TRP A 37 5.55 5.72 1.04
CA TRP A 37 4.66 5.98 2.16
C TRP A 37 3.22 5.96 1.70
N ILE A 38 2.38 5.24 2.44
CA ILE A 38 0.94 5.15 2.17
C ILE A 38 0.19 5.65 3.39
N GLY A 39 -0.63 6.67 3.20
CA GLY A 39 -1.38 7.29 4.28
C GLY A 39 -2.51 6.42 4.79
N SER A 40 -3.28 6.97 5.72
CA SER A 40 -4.41 6.25 6.33
C SER A 40 -5.60 6.18 5.40
N ASN A 41 -6.43 5.16 5.60
CA ASN A 41 -7.70 5.00 4.86
C ASN A 41 -7.50 4.96 3.34
N VAL A 42 -6.39 4.39 2.90
CA VAL A 42 -6.11 4.20 1.48
C VAL A 42 -6.56 2.80 1.09
N THR A 43 -7.17 2.67 -0.07
CA THR A 43 -7.52 1.36 -0.64
C THR A 43 -6.68 1.14 -1.88
N ILE A 44 -5.85 0.09 -1.85
CA ILE A 44 -5.03 -0.29 -3.00
C ILE A 44 -5.62 -1.54 -3.59
N MET A 45 -6.20 -1.39 -4.77
CA MET A 45 -6.98 -2.45 -5.40
C MET A 45 -6.08 -3.53 -5.99
N GLU A 46 -6.67 -4.70 -6.21
CA GLU A 46 -5.97 -5.86 -6.71
C GLU A 46 -5.15 -5.55 -7.96
N GLY A 47 -3.90 -6.00 -7.98
CA GLY A 47 -3.01 -5.88 -9.13
C GLY A 47 -2.35 -4.52 -9.29
N ALA A 48 -2.61 -3.56 -8.41
CA ALA A 48 -1.99 -2.25 -8.52
C ALA A 48 -0.48 -2.33 -8.25
N ARG A 49 0.27 -1.48 -8.94
CA ARG A 49 1.73 -1.42 -8.77
C ARG A 49 2.13 0.00 -8.43
N ILE A 50 2.83 0.14 -7.31
CA ILE A 50 3.30 1.43 -6.82
C ILE A 50 4.82 1.39 -6.85
N GLY A 51 5.43 2.41 -7.46
CA GLY A 51 6.87 2.50 -7.60
C GLY A 51 7.58 2.83 -6.30
N LYS A 52 8.88 3.12 -6.42
CA LYS A 52 9.72 3.48 -5.27
C LYS A 52 9.49 4.93 -4.87
N ASN A 53 9.63 5.19 -3.57
CA ASN A 53 9.63 6.55 -3.01
C ASN A 53 8.40 7.36 -3.36
N CYS A 54 7.26 6.69 -3.55
CA CYS A 54 5.99 7.35 -3.81
C CYS A 54 5.34 7.81 -2.51
N GLN A 55 4.46 8.80 -2.61
CA GLN A 55 3.66 9.25 -1.48
C GLN A 55 2.19 9.16 -1.87
N ILE A 56 1.45 8.30 -1.18
CA ILE A 56 0.02 8.13 -1.41
C ILE A 56 -0.71 8.77 -0.24
N PHE A 57 -1.40 9.86 -0.51
CA PHE A 57 -2.02 10.63 0.56
C PHE A 57 -3.28 9.94 1.10
N PRO A 58 -3.70 10.29 2.34
CA PRO A 58 -4.86 9.65 2.98
C PRO A 58 -6.12 9.73 2.13
N SER A 59 -6.96 8.71 2.29
CA SER A 59 -8.26 8.58 1.64
C SER A 59 -8.20 8.43 0.12
N SER A 60 -7.03 8.02 -0.40
CA SER A 60 -6.88 7.75 -1.83
C SER A 60 -7.33 6.34 -2.18
N VAL A 61 -7.70 6.14 -3.44
CA VAL A 61 -7.98 4.81 -4.00
C VAL A 61 -7.06 4.62 -5.19
N ILE A 62 -6.29 3.53 -5.17
CA ILE A 62 -5.35 3.22 -6.24
C ILE A 62 -5.88 1.99 -6.97
N SER A 63 -6.05 2.12 -8.27
CA SER A 63 -6.56 1.04 -9.12
C SER A 63 -5.50 0.63 -10.13
N ALA A 64 -5.58 -0.63 -10.59
CA ALA A 64 -4.70 -1.14 -11.63
C ALA A 64 -5.17 -0.78 -13.04
N ILE A 65 -6.35 -0.22 -13.17
CA ILE A 65 -6.94 0.11 -14.48
C ILE A 65 -6.74 1.58 -14.79
#